data_f5fbdb9b19771c14199764ed9670b7e0
#
_entry.id   f5fbdb9b19771c14199764ed9670b7e0
#
_cell.length_a   1.000
_cell.length_b   1.000
_cell.length_c   1.000
_cell.angle_alpha   90.00
_cell.angle_beta   90.00
_cell.angle_gamma   90.00
#
_symmetry.space_group_name_H-M   'P 1'
#
loop_
_entity.id
_entity.type
_entity.pdbx_description
1 polymer ?
#
loop_
_entity_poly.entity_id
_entity_poly.type
_entity_poly.pdbx_seq_one_letter_code
_entity_poly.pdbx_strand_id
1 'polypeptide(L)'
;EGVKTKYPLEIGDCWGALYKKGEHTISHHHFPFTWSFTYYVKVSEHTAPLIFENVMNPQDKSFVNMPIQPKKGDLFIFPSQLRHSVPQQKTDDERIMVAGNIWYNFKSDYIDIAKINSDCKYILQDDYEKISDSTK
;
A
#
# COMPACT_ATOMS: atom_id res chain seq x y z
N GLU A 1 -11.29 -15.50 19.34
CA GLU A 1 -10.36 -14.60 20.07
C GLU A 1 -9.55 -13.84 19.03
N GLY A 2 -9.75 -12.51 18.94
CA GLY A 2 -9.00 -11.66 18.02
C GLY A 2 -7.52 -11.61 18.40
N VAL A 3 -6.64 -11.62 17.41
CA VAL A 3 -5.20 -11.39 17.62
C VAL A 3 -5.03 -9.99 18.21
N LYS A 4 -4.68 -9.91 19.49
CA LYS A 4 -4.28 -8.64 20.10
C LYS A 4 -2.92 -8.27 19.52
N THR A 5 -2.88 -7.33 18.60
CA THR A 5 -1.62 -6.77 18.14
C THR A 5 -0.99 -5.98 19.29
N LYS A 6 0.28 -6.20 19.53
CA LYS A 6 1.07 -5.47 20.55
C LYS A 6 1.17 -3.98 20.22
N TYR A 7 0.95 -3.62 18.96
CA TYR A 7 1.08 -2.26 18.45
C TYR A 7 -0.23 -1.82 17.83
N PRO A 8 -0.80 -0.68 18.25
CA PRO A 8 -2.01 -0.15 17.65
C PRO A 8 -1.75 0.28 16.21
N LEU A 9 -2.72 0.00 15.34
CA LEU A 9 -2.74 0.50 13.98
C LEU A 9 -3.39 1.89 13.99
N GLU A 10 -2.82 2.80 13.24
CA GLU A 10 -3.36 4.15 13.02
C GLU A 10 -3.45 4.48 11.54
N ILE A 11 -4.45 5.28 11.20
CA ILE A 11 -4.52 5.89 9.87
C ILE A 11 -3.50 7.02 9.83
N GLY A 12 -2.49 6.89 8.98
CA GLY A 12 -1.46 7.91 8.79
C GLY A 12 -1.94 9.07 7.95
N ASP A 13 -2.66 8.75 6.86
CA ASP A 13 -3.30 9.71 5.98
C ASP A 13 -4.58 9.13 5.37
N CYS A 14 -5.47 10.03 4.94
CA CYS A 14 -6.73 9.65 4.32
C CYS A 14 -7.20 10.79 3.41
N TRP A 15 -7.66 10.45 2.20
CA TRP A 15 -8.16 11.42 1.23
C TRP A 15 -9.33 10.89 0.42
N GLY A 16 -10.15 11.81 -0.10
CA GLY A 16 -11.15 11.49 -1.10
C GLY A 16 -10.60 11.65 -2.51
N ALA A 17 -11.01 10.79 -3.43
CA ALA A 17 -10.70 10.89 -4.85
C ALA A 17 -11.98 10.78 -5.69
N LEU A 18 -12.13 11.70 -6.63
CA LEU A 18 -13.17 11.70 -7.65
C LEU A 18 -12.50 11.57 -9.02
N TYR A 19 -12.86 10.55 -9.76
CA TYR A 19 -12.40 10.36 -11.14
C TYR A 19 -13.55 10.69 -12.10
N LYS A 20 -13.27 11.62 -12.99
CA LYS A 20 -14.09 11.96 -14.15
C LYS A 20 -13.51 11.30 -15.40
N LYS A 21 -14.26 11.36 -16.48
CA LYS A 21 -13.79 10.89 -17.79
C LYS A 21 -12.43 11.51 -18.16
N GLY A 22 -11.51 10.67 -18.60
CA GLY A 22 -10.15 11.05 -18.95
C GLY A 22 -9.14 10.97 -17.79
N GLU A 23 -9.59 10.97 -16.53
CA GLU A 23 -8.70 10.90 -15.38
C GLU A 23 -8.22 9.47 -15.10
N HIS A 24 -7.05 9.36 -14.53
CA HIS A 24 -6.39 8.09 -14.24
C HIS A 24 -5.42 8.27 -13.06
N THR A 25 -4.91 7.17 -12.55
CA THR A 25 -3.79 7.16 -11.61
C THR A 25 -2.68 6.26 -12.14
N ILE A 26 -1.50 6.84 -12.28
CA ILE A 26 -0.31 6.09 -12.72
C ILE A 26 0.09 5.04 -11.70
N SER A 27 0.87 4.04 -12.14
CA SER A 27 1.42 3.01 -11.28
C SER A 27 2.27 3.59 -10.14
N HIS A 28 1.89 3.29 -8.89
CA HIS A 28 2.55 3.77 -7.69
C HIS A 28 2.40 2.77 -6.53
N HIS A 29 3.04 3.07 -5.41
CA HIS A 29 2.89 2.36 -4.14
C HIS A 29 2.98 3.38 -2.99
N HIS A 30 2.70 2.94 -1.77
CA HIS A 30 2.67 3.81 -0.59
C HIS A 30 3.71 3.43 0.47
N PHE A 31 4.85 2.82 0.10
CA PHE A 31 5.94 2.65 1.05
C PHE A 31 6.34 4.01 1.65
N PRO A 32 6.60 4.14 2.96
CA PRO A 32 6.85 3.07 3.94
C PRO A 32 5.66 2.66 4.82
N PHE A 33 4.43 2.99 4.47
CA PHE A 33 3.28 2.53 5.24
C PHE A 33 3.18 1.00 5.24
N THR A 34 2.47 0.44 6.22
CA THR A 34 2.29 -1.01 6.34
C THR A 34 1.17 -1.50 5.42
N TRP A 35 0.03 -0.82 5.46
CA TRP A 35 -1.16 -1.14 4.69
C TRP A 35 -1.69 0.11 4.00
N SER A 36 -2.33 -0.09 2.86
CA SER A 36 -3.16 0.90 2.19
C SER A 36 -4.59 0.39 2.12
N PHE A 37 -5.54 1.30 2.04
CA PHE A 37 -6.94 0.94 1.84
C PHE A 37 -7.61 1.84 0.82
N THR A 38 -8.68 1.29 0.21
CA THR A 38 -9.60 2.04 -0.64
C THR A 38 -11.03 1.62 -0.32
N TYR A 39 -11.91 2.60 -0.08
CA TYR A 39 -13.34 2.41 0.11
C TYR A 39 -14.11 3.08 -1.01
N TYR A 40 -15.03 2.37 -1.65
CA TYR A 40 -15.74 2.84 -2.83
C TYR A 40 -17.13 3.38 -2.49
N VAL A 41 -17.25 4.71 -2.56
CA VAL A 41 -18.49 5.45 -2.25
C VAL A 41 -19.46 5.40 -3.43
N LYS A 42 -18.93 5.58 -4.66
CA LYS A 42 -19.70 5.57 -5.90
C LYS A 42 -18.86 4.98 -7.02
N VAL A 43 -19.37 3.94 -7.65
CA VAL A 43 -18.80 3.29 -8.84
C VAL A 43 -19.93 2.65 -9.63
N SER A 44 -19.71 2.40 -10.92
CA SER A 44 -20.53 1.57 -11.78
C SER A 44 -19.67 0.46 -12.39
N GLU A 45 -20.30 -0.47 -13.08
CA GLU A 45 -19.60 -1.53 -13.83
C GLU A 45 -18.76 -1.00 -15.01
N HIS A 46 -19.00 0.25 -15.42
CA HIS A 46 -18.29 0.93 -16.51
C HIS A 46 -17.14 1.80 -16.03
N THR A 47 -17.00 2.03 -14.72
CA THR A 47 -15.89 2.79 -14.17
C THR A 47 -14.58 2.00 -14.25
N ALA A 48 -13.46 2.71 -14.33
CA ALA A 48 -12.15 2.08 -14.42
C ALA A 48 -11.86 1.17 -13.20
N PRO A 49 -11.30 -0.04 -13.42
CA PRO A 49 -10.94 -0.95 -12.35
C PRO A 49 -9.75 -0.43 -11.52
N LEU A 50 -9.52 -1.04 -10.37
CA LEU A 50 -8.24 -1.01 -9.68
C LEU A 50 -7.37 -2.13 -10.25
N ILE A 51 -6.14 -1.83 -10.64
CA ILE A 51 -5.19 -2.83 -11.13
C ILE A 51 -4.06 -2.98 -10.11
N PHE A 52 -3.91 -4.16 -9.53
CA PHE A 52 -2.69 -4.54 -8.82
C PHE A 52 -1.68 -5.09 -9.82
N GLU A 53 -0.46 -4.61 -9.74
CA GLU A 53 0.58 -4.91 -10.72
C GLU A 53 1.62 -5.87 -10.16
N ASN A 54 2.16 -6.72 -11.03
CA ASN A 54 3.20 -7.70 -10.69
C ASN A 54 2.81 -8.60 -9.50
N VAL A 55 1.56 -9.02 -9.45
CA VAL A 55 1.09 -10.00 -8.46
C VAL A 55 1.58 -11.38 -8.87
N MET A 56 2.27 -12.07 -7.95
CA MET A 56 2.74 -13.42 -8.21
C MET A 56 1.57 -14.41 -8.23
N ASN A 57 1.40 -15.11 -9.35
CA ASN A 57 0.48 -16.24 -9.44
C ASN A 57 1.08 -17.44 -8.68
N PRO A 58 0.41 -17.96 -7.63
CA PRO A 58 0.97 -19.04 -6.82
C PRO A 58 1.04 -20.38 -7.56
N GLN A 59 0.31 -20.57 -8.66
CA GLN A 59 0.23 -21.83 -9.40
C GLN A 59 1.45 -22.03 -10.31
N ASP A 60 1.82 -21.01 -11.07
CA ASP A 60 2.90 -21.09 -12.06
C ASP A 60 4.07 -20.15 -11.79
N LYS A 61 4.00 -19.38 -10.69
CA LYS A 61 5.00 -18.38 -10.26
C LYS A 61 5.23 -17.27 -11.29
N SER A 62 4.32 -17.09 -12.25
CA SER A 62 4.34 -15.93 -13.13
C SER A 62 3.90 -14.66 -12.41
N PHE A 63 4.26 -13.49 -12.96
CA PHE A 63 3.78 -12.20 -12.48
C PHE A 63 2.73 -11.67 -13.42
N VAL A 64 1.59 -11.31 -12.87
CA VAL A 64 0.42 -10.83 -13.62
C VAL A 64 -0.10 -9.51 -13.07
N ASN A 65 -0.73 -8.73 -13.93
CA ASN A 65 -1.53 -7.60 -13.50
C ASN A 65 -2.94 -8.09 -13.21
N MET A 66 -3.45 -7.80 -12.01
CA MET A 66 -4.74 -8.27 -11.53
C MET A 66 -5.74 -7.10 -11.49
N PRO A 67 -6.63 -6.97 -12.49
CA PRO A 67 -7.69 -5.99 -12.45
C PRO A 67 -8.80 -6.45 -11.51
N ILE A 68 -9.28 -5.53 -10.68
CA ILE A 68 -10.42 -5.72 -9.78
C ILE A 68 -11.46 -4.66 -10.10
N GLN A 69 -12.67 -5.09 -10.49
CA GLN A 69 -13.80 -4.19 -10.65
C GLN A 69 -14.48 -3.95 -9.31
N PRO A 70 -14.36 -2.76 -8.71
CA PRO A 70 -14.95 -2.50 -7.42
C PRO A 70 -16.47 -2.32 -7.53
N LYS A 71 -17.16 -2.62 -6.44
CA LYS A 71 -18.58 -2.31 -6.25
C LYS A 71 -18.73 -1.23 -5.18
N LYS A 72 -19.83 -0.50 -5.23
CA LYS A 72 -20.18 0.45 -4.16
C LYS A 72 -20.22 -0.27 -2.81
N GLY A 73 -19.51 0.28 -1.83
CA GLY A 73 -19.40 -0.26 -0.49
C GLY A 73 -18.20 -1.22 -0.29
N ASP A 74 -17.48 -1.60 -1.35
CA ASP A 74 -16.29 -2.41 -1.19
C ASP A 74 -15.19 -1.65 -0.44
N LEU A 75 -14.53 -2.35 0.45
CA LEU A 75 -13.31 -1.93 1.14
C LEU A 75 -12.19 -2.91 0.80
N PHE A 76 -11.16 -2.44 0.13
CA PHE A 76 -9.93 -3.21 -0.08
C PHE A 76 -8.85 -2.73 0.86
N ILE A 77 -8.17 -3.68 1.52
CA ILE A 77 -6.98 -3.43 2.33
C ILE A 77 -5.87 -4.30 1.74
N PHE A 78 -4.74 -3.69 1.46
CA PHE A 78 -3.61 -4.35 0.80
C PHE A 78 -2.26 -3.83 1.30
N PRO A 79 -1.18 -4.62 1.17
CA PRO A 79 0.16 -4.16 1.54
C PRO A 79 0.54 -2.89 0.78
N SER A 80 1.06 -1.89 1.49
CA SER A 80 1.40 -0.58 0.89
C SER A 80 2.48 -0.65 -0.18
N GLN A 81 3.29 -1.71 -0.19
CA GLN A 81 4.32 -1.95 -1.21
C GLN A 81 3.75 -2.46 -2.53
N LEU A 82 2.49 -2.94 -2.52
CA LEU A 82 1.86 -3.48 -3.71
C LEU A 82 1.59 -2.35 -4.71
N ARG A 83 2.26 -2.43 -5.86
CA ARG A 83 2.07 -1.45 -6.94
C ARG A 83 0.66 -1.57 -7.51
N HIS A 84 0.06 -0.41 -7.74
CA HIS A 84 -1.29 -0.37 -8.26
C HIS A 84 -1.52 0.88 -9.10
N SER A 85 -2.52 0.81 -9.96
CA SER A 85 -2.91 1.89 -10.86
C SER A 85 -4.41 1.88 -11.12
N VAL A 86 -4.90 2.98 -11.66
CA VAL A 86 -6.27 3.09 -12.18
C VAL A 86 -6.15 3.54 -13.63
N PRO A 87 -6.55 2.73 -14.62
CA PRO A 87 -6.54 3.12 -16.02
C PRO A 87 -7.46 4.32 -16.26
N GLN A 88 -7.27 4.95 -17.42
CA GLN A 88 -8.06 6.11 -17.78
C GLN A 88 -9.57 5.81 -17.78
N GLN A 89 -10.33 6.62 -17.05
CA GLN A 89 -11.79 6.57 -17.00
C GLN A 89 -12.35 6.91 -18.38
N LYS A 90 -13.07 5.98 -19.00
CA LYS A 90 -13.58 6.12 -20.38
C LYS A 90 -15.01 6.61 -20.44
N THR A 91 -15.74 6.53 -19.34
CA THR A 91 -17.16 6.88 -19.25
C THR A 91 -17.36 8.17 -18.45
N ASP A 92 -18.54 8.74 -18.57
CA ASP A 92 -18.95 9.91 -17.81
C ASP A 92 -19.46 9.55 -16.40
N ASP A 93 -19.49 8.25 -16.07
CA ASP A 93 -19.82 7.75 -14.74
C ASP A 93 -18.75 8.19 -13.73
N GLU A 94 -19.17 8.75 -12.63
CA GLU A 94 -18.23 9.15 -11.57
C GLU A 94 -17.74 7.95 -10.76
N ARG A 95 -16.44 7.92 -10.50
CA ARG A 95 -15.80 7.00 -9.56
C ARG A 95 -15.34 7.79 -8.35
N ILE A 96 -16.03 7.59 -7.22
CA ILE A 96 -15.75 8.28 -5.95
C ILE A 96 -15.27 7.27 -4.94
N MET A 97 -14.12 7.51 -4.35
CA MET A 97 -13.53 6.65 -3.34
C MET A 97 -12.86 7.45 -2.23
N VAL A 98 -12.71 6.81 -1.09
CA VAL A 98 -11.84 7.25 0.00
C VAL A 98 -10.65 6.29 0.04
N ALA A 99 -9.46 6.83 0.06
CA ALA A 99 -8.23 6.04 0.18
C ALA A 99 -7.41 6.54 1.37
N GLY A 100 -6.50 5.72 1.83
CA GLY A 100 -5.61 6.09 2.92
C GLY A 100 -4.58 5.02 3.20
N ASN A 101 -3.68 5.37 4.11
CA ASN A 101 -2.57 4.53 4.53
C ASN A 101 -2.62 4.29 6.05
N ILE A 102 -2.20 3.10 6.43
CA ILE A 102 -2.20 2.62 7.81
C ILE A 102 -0.78 2.22 8.18
N TRP A 103 -0.36 2.57 9.35
CA TRP A 103 0.91 2.16 9.92
C TRP A 103 0.73 1.69 11.35
N TYR A 104 1.78 1.10 11.92
CA TYR A 104 1.82 0.84 13.35
C TYR A 104 2.19 2.12 14.10
N ASN A 105 1.40 2.47 15.12
CA ASN A 105 1.77 3.52 16.05
C ASN A 105 2.87 3.02 16.98
N PHE A 106 4.10 3.40 16.68
CA PHE A 106 5.26 3.12 17.51
C PHE A 106 5.47 4.15 18.64
N LYS A 107 4.60 5.17 18.74
CA LYS A 107 4.71 6.21 19.80
C LYS A 107 4.17 5.75 21.15
N SER A 108 3.58 4.56 21.26
CA SER A 108 3.22 4.00 22.56
C SER A 108 4.49 3.53 23.28
N ASP A 109 4.50 3.60 24.61
CA ASP A 109 5.60 3.30 25.55
C ASP A 109 6.30 1.93 25.39
N TYR A 110 6.07 1.22 24.28
CA TYR A 110 6.51 -0.14 24.03
C TYR A 110 7.69 -0.27 23.10
N ILE A 111 8.03 0.77 22.32
CA ILE A 111 9.20 0.73 21.43
C ILE A 111 9.96 2.04 21.52
N ASP A 112 11.16 1.97 22.01
CA ASP A 112 12.14 3.01 21.86
C ASP A 112 12.65 2.98 20.41
N ILE A 113 12.02 3.81 19.56
CA ILE A 113 12.40 3.92 18.13
C ILE A 113 13.85 4.38 18.00
N ALA A 114 14.33 5.20 18.94
CA ALA A 114 15.74 5.63 18.96
C ALA A 114 16.65 4.41 19.16
N LYS A 115 16.25 3.48 20.03
CA LYS A 115 17.00 2.25 20.28
C LYS A 115 16.95 1.31 19.06
N ILE A 116 15.76 1.11 18.43
CA ILE A 116 15.66 0.30 17.21
C ILE A 116 16.50 0.90 16.08
N ASN A 117 16.44 2.22 15.89
CA ASN A 117 17.24 2.88 14.85
C ASN A 117 18.73 2.82 15.18
N SER A 118 19.13 2.89 16.46
CA SER A 118 20.53 2.70 16.85
C SER A 118 20.98 1.26 16.62
N ASP A 119 20.17 0.29 16.99
CA ASP A 119 20.47 -1.12 16.80
C ASP A 119 20.54 -1.49 15.31
N CYS A 120 19.59 -1.00 14.49
CA CYS A 120 19.63 -1.16 13.03
C CYS A 120 20.83 -0.44 12.40
N LYS A 121 21.20 0.74 12.90
CA LYS A 121 22.36 1.48 12.39
C LYS A 121 23.66 0.74 12.69
N TYR A 122 23.77 0.09 13.84
CA TYR A 122 24.94 -0.73 14.17
C TYR A 122 25.04 -1.96 13.25
N ILE A 123 23.94 -2.66 13.01
CA ILE A 123 23.92 -3.83 12.11
C ILE A 123 24.33 -3.42 10.69
N LEU A 124 23.78 -2.33 10.16
CA LEU A 124 24.12 -1.84 8.82
C LEU A 124 25.56 -1.30 8.71
N GLN A 125 26.08 -0.70 9.76
CA GLN A 125 27.43 -0.14 9.79
C GLN A 125 28.50 -1.24 9.86
N ASP A 126 28.29 -2.26 10.71
CA ASP A 126 29.18 -3.42 10.82
C ASP A 126 29.22 -4.25 9.54
N ASP A 127 28.08 -4.41 8.86
CA ASP A 127 28.03 -5.11 7.58
C ASP A 127 28.68 -4.32 6.44
N TYR A 128 28.56 -2.99 6.46
CA TYR A 128 29.18 -2.11 5.45
C TYR A 128 30.69 -2.09 5.58
N GLU A 129 31.26 -2.06 6.78
CA GLU A 129 32.70 -2.11 7.03
C GLU A 129 33.30 -3.46 6.63
N LYS A 130 32.61 -4.56 6.89
CA LYS A 130 33.04 -5.90 6.46
C LYS A 130 33.06 -6.06 4.93
N ILE A 131 32.11 -5.45 4.22
CA ILE A 131 32.06 -5.48 2.75
C ILE A 131 33.17 -4.60 2.16
N SER A 132 33.46 -3.46 2.77
CA SER A 132 34.52 -2.55 2.27
C SER A 132 35.93 -3.10 2.46
N ASP A 133 36.17 -3.93 3.49
CA ASP A 133 37.47 -4.57 3.73
C ASP A 133 37.71 -5.83 2.87
N SER A 134 36.61 -6.44 2.34
CA SER A 134 36.73 -7.60 1.44
C SER A 134 37.05 -7.25 -0.01
N THR A 135 37.08 -5.95 -0.35
CA THR A 135 37.36 -5.43 -1.71
C THR A 135 38.71 -4.71 -1.83
N LYS A 136 39.56 -4.81 -0.82
CA LYS A 136 40.97 -4.46 -0.85
C LYS A 136 41.82 -5.72 -0.90
#